data_02c651994aca57f95387538513fc2a0e
#
_entry.id   02c651994aca57f95387538513fc2a0e
#
_cell.length_a   1.000
_cell.length_b   1.000
_cell.length_c   1.000
_cell.angle_alpha   90.00
_cell.angle_beta   90.00
_cell.angle_gamma   90.00
#
_symmetry.space_group_name_H-M   'P 1'
#
loop_
_entity.id
_entity.type
_entity.pdbx_description
1 polymer ?
#
loop_
_entity_poly.entity_id
_entity_poly.type
_entity_poly.pdbx_seq_one_letter_code
_entity_poly.pdbx_strand_id
1 'polypeptide(L)'
;SVGGRRELQFLTEHQNYQKGEESTMKDTNYELLIVVANHGYSDLIMDAARGAGAAGGTVIHAKGTGMEGAEKFLGISLAAEKEMIYIVVHREQRNAIMSAIMCKAGMESKAKSICFTLPVSDTAGLRLLEDD
;
A
#
# COMPACT_ATOMS: atom_id res chain seq x y z
N SER A 1 35.88 13.90 23.98
CA SER A 1 35.70 15.20 23.37
C SER A 1 34.27 15.70 23.53
N VAL A 2 34.10 16.99 23.45
CA VAL A 2 32.75 17.57 23.55
C VAL A 2 31.87 17.12 22.42
N GLY A 3 32.41 17.02 21.23
CA GLY A 3 31.64 16.56 20.06
C GLY A 3 31.18 15.14 20.19
N GLY A 4 32.04 14.25 20.62
CA GLY A 4 31.71 12.86 20.82
C GLY A 4 30.64 12.68 21.87
N ARG A 5 30.70 13.47 22.93
CA ARG A 5 29.69 13.40 24.00
C ARG A 5 28.32 13.84 23.48
N ARG A 6 28.29 14.86 22.66
CA ARG A 6 27.03 15.32 22.06
C ARG A 6 26.43 14.29 21.13
N GLU A 7 27.25 13.62 20.35
CA GLU A 7 26.78 12.57 19.47
C GLU A 7 26.22 11.42 20.25
N LEU A 8 26.88 11.01 21.30
CA LEU A 8 26.38 9.92 22.14
C LEU A 8 25.07 10.31 22.80
N GLN A 9 24.97 11.56 23.27
CA GLN A 9 23.72 12.01 23.88
C GLN A 9 22.59 12.04 22.86
N PHE A 10 22.87 12.52 21.64
CA PHE A 10 21.87 12.54 20.58
C PHE A 10 21.39 11.14 20.25
N LEU A 11 22.31 10.19 20.10
CA LEU A 11 21.92 8.83 19.79
C LEU A 11 21.09 8.20 20.90
N THR A 12 21.46 8.46 22.16
CA THR A 12 20.71 7.96 23.29
C THR A 12 19.30 8.54 23.33
N GLU A 13 19.19 9.83 23.11
CA GLU A 13 17.88 10.49 23.08
C GLU A 13 17.02 9.98 21.94
N HIS A 14 17.64 9.77 20.77
CA HIS A 14 16.93 9.24 19.62
C HIS A 14 16.43 7.82 19.89
N GLN A 15 17.24 6.99 20.51
CA GLN A 15 16.83 5.64 20.86
C GLN A 15 15.69 5.64 21.87
N ASN A 16 15.77 6.52 22.87
CA ASN A 16 14.70 6.65 23.84
C ASN A 16 13.41 7.13 23.21
N TYR A 17 13.51 8.06 22.27
CA TYR A 17 12.37 8.52 21.52
C TYR A 17 11.73 7.38 20.76
N GLN A 18 12.52 6.59 20.06
CA GLN A 18 12.00 5.45 19.30
C GLN A 18 11.34 4.43 20.21
N LYS A 19 11.90 4.17 21.37
CA LYS A 19 11.30 3.26 22.33
C LYS A 19 10.00 3.82 22.88
N GLY A 20 9.97 5.11 23.16
CA GLY A 20 8.77 5.76 23.65
C GLY A 20 7.67 5.82 22.63
N GLU A 21 8.04 5.82 21.37
CA GLU A 21 7.08 5.91 20.25
C GLU A 21 6.83 4.56 19.59
N GLU A 22 7.19 3.47 20.25
CA GLU A 22 7.06 2.15 19.69
C GLU A 22 5.62 1.82 19.28
N SER A 23 4.64 2.40 19.96
CA SER A 23 3.23 2.21 19.62
C SER A 23 2.83 2.92 18.33
N THR A 24 3.59 3.95 17.91
CA THR A 24 3.28 4.74 16.71
C THR A 24 4.30 4.56 15.60
N MET A 25 5.52 4.14 15.94
CA MET A 25 6.60 3.89 14.99
C MET A 25 7.16 2.51 15.29
N LYS A 26 6.77 1.53 14.53
CA LYS A 26 7.21 0.17 14.77
C LYS A 26 7.41 -0.58 13.48
N ASP A 27 8.34 -1.51 13.51
CA ASP A 27 8.52 -2.48 12.45
C ASP A 27 7.23 -3.29 12.34
N THR A 28 6.81 -3.58 11.12
CA THR A 28 5.45 -3.98 10.92
C THR A 28 5.31 -5.31 10.22
N ASN A 29 4.17 -5.94 10.46
CA ASN A 29 3.69 -7.05 9.66
C ASN A 29 2.72 -6.56 8.59
N TYR A 30 2.85 -5.31 8.18
CA TYR A 30 2.00 -4.73 7.17
C TYR A 30 2.69 -4.70 5.82
N GLU A 31 1.87 -4.72 4.80
CA GLU A 31 2.32 -4.48 3.43
C GLU A 31 1.41 -3.47 2.78
N LEU A 32 1.96 -2.75 1.82
CA LEU A 32 1.17 -1.84 1.01
C LEU A 32 0.78 -2.57 -0.26
N LEU A 33 -0.49 -2.79 -0.43
CA LEU A 33 -1.04 -3.37 -1.64
C LEU A 33 -1.41 -2.24 -2.57
N ILE A 34 -0.88 -2.29 -3.78
CA ILE A 34 -1.17 -1.30 -4.81
C ILE A 34 -1.91 -2.02 -5.93
N VAL A 35 -3.09 -1.51 -6.24
CA VAL A 35 -3.90 -2.02 -7.34
C VAL A 35 -4.00 -0.95 -8.40
N VAL A 36 -3.72 -1.32 -9.64
CA VAL A 36 -3.89 -0.41 -10.79
C VAL A 36 -4.95 -1.02 -11.68
N ALA A 37 -6.00 -0.27 -11.97
CA ALA A 37 -7.15 -0.78 -12.70
C ALA A 37 -7.71 0.27 -13.62
N ASN A 38 -8.56 -0.14 -14.54
CA ASN A 38 -9.31 0.79 -15.37
C ASN A 38 -10.26 1.62 -14.51
N HIS A 39 -10.47 2.86 -14.92
CA HIS A 39 -11.35 3.78 -14.21
C HIS A 39 -12.76 3.18 -14.08
N GLY A 40 -13.37 3.38 -12.93
CA GLY A 40 -14.74 2.96 -12.67
C GLY A 40 -14.89 1.66 -11.90
N TYR A 41 -13.78 1.01 -11.55
CA TYR A 41 -13.83 -0.30 -10.89
C TYR A 41 -13.30 -0.30 -9.46
N SER A 42 -13.06 0.89 -8.90
CA SER A 42 -12.52 0.96 -7.53
C SER A 42 -13.47 0.38 -6.49
N ASP A 43 -14.78 0.58 -6.66
CA ASP A 43 -15.75 0.03 -5.71
C ASP A 43 -15.76 -1.49 -5.75
N LEU A 44 -15.72 -2.07 -6.94
CA LEU A 44 -15.64 -3.52 -7.09
C LEU A 44 -14.38 -4.06 -6.40
N ILE A 45 -13.26 -3.41 -6.61
CA ILE A 45 -11.98 -3.82 -6.04
C ILE A 45 -12.00 -3.69 -4.53
N MET A 46 -12.51 -2.56 -4.01
CA MET A 46 -12.59 -2.37 -2.57
C MET A 46 -13.55 -3.34 -1.91
N ASP A 47 -14.67 -3.65 -2.55
CA ASP A 47 -15.60 -4.64 -2.01
C ASP A 47 -14.94 -6.02 -1.93
N ALA A 48 -14.22 -6.39 -2.97
CA ALA A 48 -13.50 -7.67 -2.96
C ALA A 48 -12.43 -7.69 -1.87
N ALA A 49 -11.70 -6.60 -1.72
CA ALA A 49 -10.65 -6.51 -0.70
C ALA A 49 -11.23 -6.58 0.71
N ARG A 50 -12.31 -5.85 0.95
CA ARG A 50 -12.96 -5.87 2.28
C ARG A 50 -13.51 -7.24 2.61
N GLY A 51 -14.07 -7.93 1.63
CA GLY A 51 -14.56 -9.28 1.83
C GLY A 51 -13.47 -10.26 2.25
N ALA A 52 -12.22 -9.95 1.93
CA ALA A 52 -11.08 -10.79 2.29
C ALA A 52 -10.32 -10.26 3.50
N GLY A 53 -10.80 -9.21 4.14
CA GLY A 53 -10.23 -8.73 5.39
C GLY A 53 -9.58 -7.35 5.36
N ALA A 54 -9.59 -6.67 4.24
CA ALA A 54 -9.03 -5.32 4.18
C ALA A 54 -9.92 -4.33 4.91
N ALA A 55 -9.29 -3.40 5.64
CA ALA A 55 -10.05 -2.40 6.40
C ALA A 55 -10.51 -1.25 5.52
N GLY A 56 -9.69 -0.83 4.57
CA GLY A 56 -10.03 0.27 3.69
C GLY A 56 -8.83 0.65 2.85
N GLY A 57 -9.02 1.60 1.97
CA GLY A 57 -7.96 2.02 1.08
C GLY A 57 -8.17 3.44 0.58
N THR A 58 -7.18 3.93 -0.12
CA THR A 58 -7.20 5.24 -0.75
C THR A 58 -7.20 5.06 -2.25
N VAL A 59 -8.16 5.68 -2.93
CA VAL A 59 -8.27 5.63 -4.37
C VAL A 59 -7.65 6.88 -4.96
N ILE A 60 -6.77 6.70 -5.93
CA ILE A 60 -6.09 7.80 -6.60
C ILE A 60 -6.43 7.70 -8.08
N HIS A 61 -6.94 8.79 -8.64
CA HIS A 61 -7.19 8.84 -10.07
C HIS A 61 -5.88 9.14 -10.79
N ALA A 62 -5.60 8.36 -11.82
CA ALA A 62 -4.36 8.48 -12.56
C ALA A 62 -4.67 8.47 -14.05
N LYS A 63 -3.81 9.11 -14.79
CA LYS A 63 -3.91 9.14 -16.24
C LYS A 63 -2.63 8.57 -16.82
N GLY A 64 -2.77 7.62 -17.71
CA GLY A 64 -1.62 7.09 -18.40
C GLY A 64 -1.09 8.15 -19.36
N THR A 65 0.18 8.47 -19.24
CA THR A 65 0.82 9.45 -20.09
C THR A 65 2.05 8.85 -20.74
N GLY A 66 1.85 7.69 -21.34
CA GLY A 66 2.95 7.01 -22.00
C GLY A 66 3.42 7.77 -23.22
N MET A 67 4.71 7.72 -23.46
CA MET A 67 5.25 8.17 -24.73
C MET A 67 4.97 7.12 -25.79
N GLU A 68 5.09 7.51 -27.05
CA GLU A 68 4.93 6.57 -28.15
C GLU A 68 5.82 5.35 -27.94
N GLY A 69 5.24 4.18 -28.02
CA GLY A 69 5.93 2.92 -27.75
C GLY A 69 5.92 2.50 -26.30
N ALA A 70 5.44 3.36 -25.41
CA ALA A 70 5.34 3.05 -23.97
C ALA A 70 3.89 3.01 -23.53
N GLU A 71 3.04 2.47 -24.36
CA GLU A 71 1.60 2.42 -24.08
C GLU A 71 1.26 1.48 -22.94
N LYS A 72 2.19 0.66 -22.52
CA LYS A 72 1.95 -0.32 -21.47
C LYS A 72 2.89 -0.13 -20.31
N PHE A 73 2.34 -0.15 -19.12
CA PHE A 73 3.08 -0.13 -17.88
C PHE A 73 2.56 -1.28 -17.02
N LEU A 74 3.47 -2.16 -16.59
CA LEU A 74 3.11 -3.32 -15.80
C LEU A 74 2.04 -4.18 -16.48
N GLY A 75 2.08 -4.25 -17.80
CA GLY A 75 1.14 -5.06 -18.56
C GLY A 75 -0.19 -4.41 -18.87
N ILE A 76 -0.41 -3.16 -18.47
CA ILE A 76 -1.65 -2.46 -18.73
C ILE A 76 -1.42 -1.25 -19.62
N SER A 77 -2.47 -0.85 -20.35
CA SER A 77 -2.38 0.30 -21.24
C SER A 77 -2.33 1.60 -20.45
N LEU A 78 -1.40 2.48 -20.79
CA LEU A 78 -1.33 3.81 -20.21
C LEU A 78 -2.19 4.82 -20.95
N ALA A 79 -2.82 4.45 -22.06
CA ALA A 79 -3.61 5.36 -22.88
C ALA A 79 -4.96 5.69 -22.25
N ALA A 80 -5.45 4.85 -21.35
CA ALA A 80 -6.76 5.03 -20.72
C ALA A 80 -6.61 5.60 -19.31
N GLU A 81 -7.71 6.16 -18.81
CA GLU A 81 -7.74 6.59 -17.42
C GLU A 81 -7.68 5.38 -16.50
N LYS A 82 -6.92 5.53 -15.44
CA LYS A 82 -6.69 4.47 -14.47
C LYS A 82 -7.04 4.94 -13.08
N GLU A 83 -7.30 3.99 -12.21
CA GLU A 83 -7.39 4.26 -10.78
C GLU A 83 -6.34 3.41 -10.08
N MET A 84 -5.69 4.02 -9.10
CA MET A 84 -4.75 3.32 -8.24
C MET A 84 -5.37 3.25 -6.87
N ILE A 85 -5.32 2.08 -6.26
CA ILE A 85 -5.89 1.87 -4.94
C ILE A 85 -4.76 1.41 -4.04
N TYR A 86 -4.55 2.15 -2.95
CA TYR A 86 -3.51 1.86 -1.97
C TYR A 86 -4.20 1.31 -0.74
N ILE A 87 -3.86 0.09 -0.36
CA ILE A 87 -4.46 -0.59 0.78
C ILE A 87 -3.34 -1.10 1.68
N VAL A 88 -3.35 -0.69 2.93
CA VAL A 88 -2.42 -1.26 3.91
C VAL A 88 -3.07 -2.52 4.46
N VAL A 89 -2.37 -3.63 4.34
CA VAL A 89 -2.89 -4.93 4.73
C VAL A 89 -1.93 -5.63 5.67
N HIS A 90 -2.45 -6.53 6.51
CA HIS A 90 -1.59 -7.44 7.24
C HIS A 90 -0.96 -8.42 6.27
N ARG A 91 0.31 -8.73 6.51
CA ARG A 91 1.03 -9.68 5.66
C ARG A 91 0.30 -11.02 5.56
N GLU A 92 -0.30 -11.45 6.63
CA GLU A 92 -1.02 -12.73 6.69
C GLU A 92 -2.27 -12.73 5.81
N GLN A 93 -2.85 -11.57 5.57
CA GLN A 93 -4.07 -11.43 4.78
C GLN A 93 -3.78 -11.08 3.32
N ARG A 94 -2.54 -10.75 3.01
CA ARG A 94 -2.16 -10.27 1.69
C ARG A 94 -2.61 -11.20 0.57
N ASN A 95 -2.30 -12.47 0.70
CA ASN A 95 -2.59 -13.42 -0.38
C ASN A 95 -4.09 -13.59 -0.59
N ALA A 96 -4.87 -13.63 0.50
CA ALA A 96 -6.32 -13.74 0.39
C ALA A 96 -6.92 -12.50 -0.26
N ILE A 97 -6.42 -11.32 0.09
CA ILE A 97 -6.91 -10.07 -0.47
C ILE A 97 -6.57 -9.97 -1.95
N MET A 98 -5.33 -10.29 -2.32
CA MET A 98 -4.92 -10.26 -3.72
C MET A 98 -5.72 -11.26 -4.55
N SER A 99 -5.95 -12.46 -4.03
CA SER A 99 -6.73 -13.47 -4.73
C SER A 99 -8.17 -13.01 -4.94
N ALA A 100 -8.76 -12.39 -3.92
CA ALA A 100 -10.13 -11.88 -4.03
C ALA A 100 -10.23 -10.80 -5.11
N ILE A 101 -9.27 -9.89 -5.15
CA ILE A 101 -9.24 -8.84 -6.15
C ILE A 101 -9.06 -9.42 -7.55
N MET A 102 -8.15 -10.35 -7.71
CA MET A 102 -7.90 -10.95 -9.02
C MET A 102 -9.09 -11.79 -9.50
N CYS A 103 -9.80 -12.40 -8.58
CA CYS A 103 -11.00 -13.17 -8.93
C CYS A 103 -12.09 -12.28 -9.50
N LYS A 104 -12.27 -11.08 -8.95
CA LYS A 104 -13.34 -10.17 -9.35
C LYS A 104 -12.92 -9.17 -10.41
N ALA A 105 -11.65 -8.76 -10.41
CA ALA A 105 -11.22 -7.62 -11.18
C ALA A 105 -9.91 -7.86 -11.93
N GLY A 106 -9.52 -9.10 -12.13
CA GLY A 106 -8.26 -9.43 -12.79
C GLY A 106 -8.23 -9.08 -14.27
N MET A 107 -7.20 -9.53 -14.95
CA MET A 107 -6.94 -9.15 -16.34
C MET A 107 -8.02 -9.63 -17.30
N GLU A 108 -8.77 -10.65 -16.93
CA GLU A 108 -9.87 -11.15 -17.76
C GLU A 108 -11.18 -10.39 -17.56
N SER A 109 -11.23 -9.53 -16.54
CA SER A 109 -12.39 -8.68 -16.30
C SER A 109 -12.23 -7.35 -17.02
N LYS A 110 -13.29 -6.55 -17.02
CA LYS A 110 -13.24 -5.22 -17.61
C LYS A 110 -12.35 -4.26 -16.81
N ALA A 111 -12.18 -4.54 -15.52
CA ALA A 111 -11.30 -3.74 -14.68
C ALA A 111 -9.83 -3.90 -15.06
N LYS A 112 -9.46 -5.07 -15.52
CA LYS A 112 -8.09 -5.39 -15.96
C LYS A 112 -7.07 -4.92 -14.95
N SER A 113 -7.27 -5.28 -13.69
CA SER A 113 -6.41 -4.81 -12.62
C SER A 113 -5.17 -5.67 -12.47
N ILE A 114 -4.14 -5.04 -11.97
CA ILE A 114 -2.95 -5.74 -11.48
C ILE A 114 -2.73 -5.33 -10.04
N CYS A 115 -2.12 -6.22 -9.27
CA CYS A 115 -1.81 -5.99 -7.87
C CYS A 115 -0.33 -6.26 -7.64
N PHE A 116 0.27 -5.46 -6.80
CA PHE A 116 1.60 -5.77 -6.29
C PHE A 116 1.72 -5.20 -4.89
N THR A 117 2.68 -5.72 -4.13
CA THR A 117 2.84 -5.32 -2.74
C THR A 117 4.26 -4.88 -2.47
N LEU A 118 4.37 -4.01 -1.50
CA LEU A 118 5.65 -3.56 -0.95
C LEU A 118 5.61 -3.77 0.56
N PRO A 119 6.70 -4.23 1.15
CA PRO A 119 6.74 -4.31 2.60
C PRO A 119 6.70 -2.91 3.20
N VAL A 120 5.94 -2.76 4.27
CA VAL A 120 5.92 -1.52 5.04
C VAL A 120 6.98 -1.68 6.13
N SER A 121 8.10 -1.01 5.94
CA SER A 121 9.24 -1.16 6.84
C SER A 121 8.96 -0.57 8.21
N ASP A 122 8.21 0.53 8.24
CA ASP A 122 7.98 1.27 9.47
C ASP A 122 6.74 2.12 9.31
N THR A 123 6.06 2.42 10.41
CA THR A 123 4.86 3.26 10.38
C THR A 123 4.87 4.20 11.57
N ALA A 124 4.19 5.32 11.40
CA ALA A 124 3.89 6.23 12.49
C ALA A 124 2.44 6.67 12.34
N GLY A 125 1.68 6.57 13.40
CA GLY A 125 0.28 7.01 13.38
C GLY A 125 -0.70 6.05 12.73
N LEU A 126 -0.25 4.85 12.36
CA LEU A 126 -1.14 3.87 11.75
C LEU A 126 -1.98 3.17 12.83
N ARG A 127 -3.30 3.29 12.75
CA ARG A 127 -4.22 2.71 13.72
C ARG A 127 -5.35 1.91 13.09
N LEU A 128 -5.31 1.74 11.79
CA LEU A 128 -6.39 1.14 11.03
C LEU A 128 -6.87 -0.19 11.57
N LEU A 129 -5.96 -0.98 12.10
CA LEU A 129 -6.24 -2.37 12.44
C LEU A 129 -6.09 -2.64 13.93
N GLU A 130 -5.95 -1.59 14.73
CA GLU A 130 -5.72 -1.72 16.16
C GLU A 130 -6.78 -1.03 17.04
N ASP A 131 -7.66 -0.29 16.44
CA ASP A 131 -8.68 0.48 17.17
C ASP A 131 -9.99 -0.29 17.33
N ASP A 132 -9.88 -1.47 17.84
CA ASP A 132 -11.07 -2.31 18.08
C ASP A 132 -11.53 -2.29 19.49
#